data_2cdb0341896d4b5d3b8c8429bfe4bbac
#
_entry.id   2cdb0341896d4b5d3b8c8429bfe4bbac
#
_cell.length_a   1.000
_cell.length_b   1.000
_cell.length_c   1.000
_cell.angle_alpha   90.00
_cell.angle_beta   90.00
_cell.angle_gamma   90.00
#
_symmetry.space_group_name_H-M   'P 1'
#
loop_
_entity.id
_entity.type
_entity.pdbx_description
1 polymer ?
#
loop_
_entity_poly.entity_id
_entity_poly.type
_entity_poly.pdbx_seq_one_letter_code
_entity_poly.pdbx_strand_id
1 'polypeptide(L)'
;IYYSNESFNEFFKVRNKVQLYKDAKTILDRLHRKLLIGSLSNGNADLEIIGIKSFFDFSVNSKDVGSNKPSPPHFLKALEVASCDADEAIHVGDCPVNDVGGARNCNINAIWFNCEKNKWDEIFPCELQARSWKDLYEILNKNFILEKKNV
;
A
#
# COMPACT_ATOMS: atom_id res chain seq x y z
N ILE A 1 -5.68 -27.70 17.66
CA ILE A 1 -4.45 -27.30 18.37
C ILE A 1 -4.68 -25.89 18.87
N TYR A 2 -4.93 -25.75 20.18
CA TYR A 2 -5.02 -24.42 20.83
C TYR A 2 -3.58 -23.95 21.07
N TYR A 3 -3.12 -22.97 20.34
CA TYR A 3 -1.90 -22.25 20.71
C TYR A 3 -2.18 -21.39 21.94
N SER A 4 -1.27 -21.39 22.91
CA SER A 4 -1.38 -20.47 24.04
C SER A 4 -1.29 -19.02 23.55
N ASN A 5 -1.92 -18.08 24.25
CA ASN A 5 -1.83 -16.65 23.93
C ASN A 5 -0.37 -16.17 23.84
N GLU A 6 0.53 -16.74 24.61
CA GLU A 6 1.97 -16.45 24.58
C GLU A 6 2.62 -16.87 23.26
N SER A 7 2.33 -18.08 22.77
CA SER A 7 2.86 -18.57 21.47
C SER A 7 2.36 -17.72 20.30
N PHE A 8 1.11 -17.28 20.35
CA PHE A 8 0.56 -16.37 19.33
C PHE A 8 1.24 -15.00 19.39
N ASN A 9 1.43 -14.44 20.58
CA ASN A 9 2.08 -13.13 20.75
C ASN A 9 3.55 -13.15 20.30
N GLU A 10 4.29 -14.21 20.59
CA GLU A 10 5.67 -14.36 20.11
C GLU A 10 5.73 -14.50 18.57
N PHE A 11 4.85 -15.33 17.98
CA PHE A 11 4.74 -15.44 16.52
C PHE A 11 4.41 -14.07 15.88
N PHE A 12 3.46 -13.32 16.45
CA PHE A 12 3.06 -12.02 15.98
C PHE A 12 4.20 -10.99 16.04
N LYS A 13 4.97 -10.97 17.13
CA LYS A 13 6.16 -10.11 17.28
C LYS A 13 7.23 -10.46 16.23
N VAL A 14 7.53 -11.75 16.06
CA VAL A 14 8.54 -12.21 15.09
C VAL A 14 8.12 -11.84 13.67
N ARG A 15 6.86 -12.02 13.31
CA ARG A 15 6.31 -11.67 12.00
C ARG A 15 6.43 -10.17 11.68
N ASN A 16 6.35 -9.32 12.68
CA ASN A 16 6.45 -7.86 12.53
C ASN A 16 7.89 -7.33 12.62
N LYS A 17 8.89 -8.20 12.87
CA LYS A 17 10.32 -7.86 12.75
C LYS A 17 10.74 -7.90 11.29
N VAL A 18 10.39 -6.87 10.54
CA VAL A 18 10.70 -6.76 9.11
C VAL A 18 11.89 -5.83 8.88
N GLN A 19 12.67 -6.13 7.85
CA GLN A 19 13.65 -5.20 7.32
C GLN A 19 12.99 -4.37 6.22
N LEU A 20 12.94 -3.07 6.42
CA LEU A 20 12.38 -2.17 5.41
C LEU A 20 13.31 -2.07 4.20
N TYR A 21 12.72 -1.92 3.03
CA TYR A 21 13.48 -1.61 1.83
C TYR A 21 14.28 -0.31 2.01
N LYS A 22 15.41 -0.23 1.29
CA LYS A 22 16.22 0.98 1.25
C LYS A 22 15.38 2.18 0.83
N ASP A 23 15.60 3.30 1.48
CA ASP A 23 14.93 4.59 1.26
C ASP A 23 13.42 4.61 1.61
N ALA A 24 12.80 3.51 2.05
CA ALA A 24 11.36 3.44 2.34
C ALA A 24 10.89 4.55 3.28
N LYS A 25 11.50 4.67 4.47
CA LYS A 25 11.12 5.71 5.46
C LYS A 25 11.31 7.13 4.92
N THR A 26 12.41 7.38 4.22
CA THR A 26 12.70 8.71 3.67
C THR A 26 11.68 9.13 2.62
N ILE A 27 11.28 8.19 1.76
CA ILE A 27 10.30 8.48 0.71
C ILE A 27 8.89 8.59 1.29
N LEU A 28 8.51 7.73 2.24
CA LEU A 28 7.24 7.84 2.95
C LEU A 28 7.10 9.19 3.66
N ASP A 29 8.14 9.66 4.36
CA ASP A 29 8.13 10.99 5.00
C ASP A 29 7.92 12.11 3.98
N ARG A 30 8.59 12.06 2.83
CA ARG A 30 8.42 13.05 1.78
C ARG A 30 7.02 13.05 1.18
N LEU A 31 6.43 11.88 0.99
CA LEU A 31 5.09 11.72 0.44
C LEU A 31 4.04 12.17 1.44
N HIS A 32 4.14 11.75 2.71
CA HIS A 32 3.20 12.10 3.77
C HIS A 32 3.08 13.62 4.02
N ARG A 33 4.13 14.38 3.74
CA ARG A 33 4.08 15.86 3.80
C ARG A 33 3.25 16.50 2.68
N LYS A 34 2.84 15.75 1.68
CA LYS A 34 2.19 16.25 0.46
C LYS A 34 0.87 15.57 0.15
N LEU A 35 0.71 14.33 0.58
CA LEU A 35 -0.40 13.44 0.27
C LEU A 35 -0.96 12.84 1.54
N LEU A 36 -2.24 12.51 1.51
CA LEU A 36 -2.87 11.63 2.47
C LEU A 36 -2.50 10.19 2.10
N ILE A 37 -1.96 9.43 3.05
CA ILE A 37 -1.45 8.08 2.82
C ILE A 37 -2.21 7.06 3.66
N GLY A 38 -2.83 6.08 2.99
CA GLY A 38 -3.47 4.93 3.63
C GLY A 38 -2.67 3.64 3.47
N SER A 39 -2.77 2.76 4.45
CA SER A 39 -2.25 1.39 4.38
C SER A 39 -3.39 0.40 4.15
N LEU A 40 -3.30 -0.46 3.12
CA LEU A 40 -4.27 -1.50 2.80
C LEU A 40 -3.60 -2.89 2.87
N SER A 41 -4.00 -3.74 3.82
CA SER A 41 -3.35 -5.04 4.04
C SER A 41 -4.34 -6.21 4.13
N ASN A 42 -4.01 -7.32 3.44
CA ASN A 42 -4.69 -8.61 3.64
C ASN A 42 -4.23 -9.30 4.94
N GLY A 43 -3.15 -8.83 5.52
CA GLY A 43 -2.55 -9.42 6.70
C GLY A 43 -2.85 -8.66 7.99
N ASN A 44 -2.17 -9.10 9.03
CA ASN A 44 -2.20 -8.52 10.36
C ASN A 44 -0.87 -7.82 10.71
N ALA A 45 -0.22 -7.21 9.73
CA ALA A 45 0.98 -6.41 9.96
C ALA A 45 0.65 -5.23 10.88
N ASP A 46 1.48 -5.03 11.89
CA ASP A 46 1.35 -3.94 12.86
C ASP A 46 2.34 -2.83 12.52
N LEU A 47 1.82 -1.74 11.97
CA LEU A 47 2.64 -0.60 11.53
C LEU A 47 3.38 0.08 12.69
N GLU A 48 2.87 -0.04 13.92
CA GLU A 48 3.50 0.50 15.12
C GLU A 48 4.72 -0.34 15.52
N ILE A 49 4.58 -1.66 15.56
CA ILE A 49 5.71 -2.59 15.81
C ILE A 49 6.77 -2.47 14.72
N ILE A 50 6.36 -2.31 13.47
CA ILE A 50 7.26 -2.10 12.32
C ILE A 50 7.93 -0.71 12.40
N GLY A 51 7.34 0.25 13.10
CA GLY A 51 7.88 1.60 13.28
C GLY A 51 7.69 2.50 12.05
N ILE A 52 6.54 2.37 11.39
CA ILE A 52 6.15 3.18 10.22
C ILE A 52 4.75 3.78 10.32
N LYS A 53 4.03 3.57 11.43
CA LYS A 53 2.66 4.05 11.60
C LYS A 53 2.51 5.55 11.38
N SER A 54 3.50 6.34 11.81
CA SER A 54 3.47 7.81 11.68
C SER A 54 3.47 8.35 10.25
N PHE A 55 3.69 7.49 9.24
CA PHE A 55 3.63 7.86 7.83
C PHE A 55 2.27 7.58 7.20
N PHE A 56 1.32 7.03 7.96
CA PHE A 56 0.01 6.67 7.46
C PHE A 56 -1.08 7.40 8.24
N ASP A 57 -1.97 8.05 7.53
CA ASP A 57 -3.13 8.78 8.08
C ASP A 57 -4.22 7.80 8.51
N PHE A 58 -4.33 6.66 7.81
CA PHE A 58 -5.27 5.59 8.14
C PHE A 58 -4.76 4.22 7.72
N SER A 59 -5.44 3.17 8.21
CA SER A 59 -5.19 1.77 7.81
C SER A 59 -6.49 1.04 7.60
N VAL A 60 -6.55 0.19 6.57
CA VAL A 60 -7.65 -0.73 6.30
C VAL A 60 -7.08 -2.14 6.20
N ASN A 61 -7.61 -3.06 6.97
CA ASN A 61 -7.20 -4.46 6.95
C ASN A 61 -8.39 -5.40 6.72
N SER A 62 -8.12 -6.67 6.49
CA SER A 62 -9.16 -7.66 6.19
C SER A 62 -10.23 -7.81 7.27
N LYS A 63 -9.91 -7.55 8.55
CA LYS A 63 -10.88 -7.61 9.65
C LYS A 63 -11.85 -6.44 9.60
N ASP A 64 -11.39 -5.28 9.14
CA ASP A 64 -12.22 -4.07 9.06
C ASP A 64 -13.32 -4.20 8.00
N VAL A 65 -13.07 -4.97 6.93
CA VAL A 65 -13.96 -5.07 5.76
C VAL A 65 -14.50 -6.48 5.51
N GLY A 66 -14.07 -7.49 6.29
CA GLY A 66 -14.54 -8.87 6.18
C GLY A 66 -14.13 -9.61 4.90
N SER A 67 -13.14 -9.11 4.17
CA SER A 67 -12.67 -9.72 2.91
C SER A 67 -11.18 -9.46 2.68
N ASN A 68 -10.60 -10.05 1.63
CA ASN A 68 -9.22 -9.83 1.22
C ASN A 68 -9.16 -9.14 -0.15
N LYS A 69 -8.13 -8.34 -0.40
CA LYS A 69 -7.79 -7.92 -1.77
C LYS A 69 -7.58 -9.19 -2.63
N PRO A 70 -8.05 -9.24 -3.87
CA PRO A 70 -8.46 -8.13 -4.73
C PRO A 70 -9.93 -7.70 -4.60
N SER A 71 -10.69 -8.19 -3.61
CA SER A 71 -12.08 -7.80 -3.44
C SER A 71 -12.24 -6.29 -3.19
N PRO A 72 -13.28 -5.65 -3.76
CA PRO A 72 -13.48 -4.20 -3.71
C PRO A 72 -13.54 -3.56 -2.31
N PRO A 73 -14.07 -4.22 -1.25
CA PRO A 73 -14.29 -3.55 0.04
C PRO A 73 -13.08 -2.83 0.64
N HIS A 74 -11.85 -3.34 0.46
CA HIS A 74 -10.63 -2.65 0.93
C HIS A 74 -10.46 -1.29 0.27
N PHE A 75 -10.57 -1.27 -1.05
CA PHE A 75 -10.36 -0.09 -1.87
C PHE A 75 -11.48 0.93 -1.64
N LEU A 76 -12.74 0.48 -1.64
CA LEU A 76 -13.90 1.35 -1.39
C LEU A 76 -13.86 1.95 0.02
N LYS A 77 -13.48 1.16 1.03
CA LYS A 77 -13.33 1.67 2.40
C LYS A 77 -12.21 2.70 2.51
N ALA A 78 -11.11 2.50 1.77
CA ALA A 78 -10.02 3.46 1.73
C ALA A 78 -10.45 4.80 1.10
N LEU A 79 -11.18 4.77 -0.02
CA LEU A 79 -11.75 5.98 -0.65
C LEU A 79 -12.73 6.71 0.28
N GLU A 80 -13.60 5.96 0.96
CA GLU A 80 -14.52 6.51 1.97
C GLU A 80 -13.79 7.24 3.08
N VAL A 81 -12.76 6.60 3.67
CA VAL A 81 -11.98 7.19 4.77
C VAL A 81 -11.16 8.40 4.29
N ALA A 82 -10.60 8.31 3.09
CA ALA A 82 -9.85 9.40 2.48
C ALA A 82 -10.74 10.56 2.00
N SER A 83 -12.06 10.32 1.89
CA SER A 83 -13.03 11.28 1.33
C SER A 83 -12.63 11.77 -0.06
N CYS A 84 -12.18 10.85 -0.94
CA CYS A 84 -11.76 11.15 -2.31
C CYS A 84 -12.41 10.21 -3.32
N ASP A 85 -12.42 10.63 -4.58
CA ASP A 85 -12.88 9.84 -5.71
C ASP A 85 -11.78 8.88 -6.20
N ALA A 86 -12.16 7.85 -6.97
CA ALA A 86 -11.24 6.81 -7.41
C ALA A 86 -10.11 7.33 -8.34
N ASP A 87 -10.39 8.33 -9.16
CA ASP A 87 -9.44 8.99 -10.06
C ASP A 87 -8.45 9.92 -9.33
N GLU A 88 -8.77 10.34 -8.10
CA GLU A 88 -7.89 11.10 -7.21
C GLU A 88 -6.94 10.20 -6.41
N ALA A 89 -7.16 8.87 -6.43
CA ALA A 89 -6.39 7.90 -5.67
C ALA A 89 -5.42 7.10 -6.52
N ILE A 90 -4.32 6.68 -5.90
CA ILE A 90 -3.34 5.76 -6.49
C ILE A 90 -3.06 4.65 -5.51
N HIS A 91 -3.20 3.40 -5.94
CA HIS A 91 -2.78 2.23 -5.17
C HIS A 91 -1.38 1.78 -5.58
N VAL A 92 -0.52 1.55 -4.61
CA VAL A 92 0.83 1.02 -4.81
C VAL A 92 0.95 -0.32 -4.09
N GLY A 93 1.31 -1.38 -4.82
CA GLY A 93 1.45 -2.71 -4.22
C GLY A 93 2.28 -3.66 -5.07
N ASP A 94 2.73 -4.74 -4.46
CA ASP A 94 3.66 -5.71 -5.04
C ASP A 94 2.96 -6.88 -5.74
N CYS A 95 1.72 -7.15 -5.41
CA CYS A 95 0.97 -8.27 -5.99
C CYS A 95 0.17 -7.84 -7.23
N PRO A 96 0.48 -8.37 -8.43
CA PRO A 96 -0.26 -8.05 -9.66
C PRO A 96 -1.77 -8.22 -9.50
N VAL A 97 -2.22 -9.36 -8.99
CA VAL A 97 -3.64 -9.67 -8.84
C VAL A 97 -4.30 -8.90 -7.70
N ASN A 98 -3.72 -8.97 -6.50
CA ASN A 98 -4.37 -8.41 -5.31
C ASN A 98 -4.34 -6.89 -5.30
N ASP A 99 -3.23 -6.30 -5.73
CA ASP A 99 -3.04 -4.85 -5.64
C ASP A 99 -3.43 -4.18 -6.95
N VAL A 100 -2.73 -4.49 -8.04
CA VAL A 100 -2.96 -3.80 -9.31
C VAL A 100 -4.33 -4.14 -9.89
N GLY A 101 -4.66 -5.44 -9.97
CA GLY A 101 -5.96 -5.90 -10.46
C GLY A 101 -7.12 -5.43 -9.57
N GLY A 102 -6.95 -5.54 -8.23
CA GLY A 102 -7.95 -5.10 -7.27
C GLY A 102 -8.25 -3.59 -7.35
N ALA A 103 -7.22 -2.76 -7.44
CA ALA A 103 -7.37 -1.30 -7.57
C ALA A 103 -8.05 -0.93 -8.91
N ARG A 104 -7.61 -1.54 -10.01
CA ARG A 104 -8.22 -1.31 -11.34
C ARG A 104 -9.71 -1.66 -11.40
N ASN A 105 -10.11 -2.75 -10.74
CA ASN A 105 -11.53 -3.14 -10.64
C ASN A 105 -12.38 -2.11 -9.90
N CYS A 106 -11.74 -1.21 -9.13
CA CYS A 106 -12.38 -0.08 -8.45
C CYS A 106 -12.12 1.26 -9.17
N ASN A 107 -11.62 1.25 -10.41
CA ASN A 107 -11.22 2.43 -11.19
C ASN A 107 -10.13 3.30 -10.52
N ILE A 108 -9.34 2.72 -9.62
CA ILE A 108 -8.22 3.40 -8.97
C ILE A 108 -6.96 3.19 -9.80
N ASN A 109 -6.19 4.25 -10.04
CA ASN A 109 -4.87 4.15 -10.65
C ASN A 109 -3.95 3.24 -9.83
N ALA A 110 -3.12 2.44 -10.49
CA ALA A 110 -2.26 1.49 -9.81
C ALA A 110 -0.81 1.57 -10.30
N ILE A 111 0.13 1.43 -9.37
CA ILE A 111 1.56 1.27 -9.63
C ILE A 111 1.99 -0.09 -9.09
N TRP A 112 2.55 -0.93 -9.95
CA TRP A 112 3.16 -2.18 -9.52
C TRP A 112 4.53 -1.92 -8.89
N PHE A 113 4.66 -2.21 -7.59
CA PHE A 113 5.91 -2.06 -6.85
C PHE A 113 6.73 -3.34 -6.94
N ASN A 114 7.56 -3.46 -7.99
CA ASN A 114 8.28 -4.66 -8.37
C ASN A 114 9.78 -4.60 -8.04
N CYS A 115 10.14 -4.56 -6.76
CA CYS A 115 11.52 -4.57 -6.31
C CYS A 115 12.24 -5.90 -6.60
N GLU A 116 11.52 -6.99 -6.69
CA GLU A 116 12.06 -8.34 -6.94
C GLU A 116 12.27 -8.65 -8.42
N LYS A 117 11.88 -7.74 -9.31
CA LYS A 117 12.00 -7.87 -10.78
C LYS A 117 11.27 -9.08 -11.36
N ASN A 118 10.12 -9.40 -10.78
CA ASN A 118 9.23 -10.43 -11.30
C ASN A 118 8.75 -10.08 -12.71
N LYS A 119 8.37 -11.12 -13.48
CA LYS A 119 7.72 -10.92 -14.79
C LYS A 119 6.24 -10.57 -14.57
N TRP A 120 5.71 -9.77 -15.48
CA TRP A 120 4.28 -9.50 -15.55
C TRP A 120 3.61 -10.59 -16.39
N ASP A 121 2.75 -11.39 -15.77
CA ASP A 121 2.08 -12.54 -16.43
C ASP A 121 0.54 -12.38 -16.43
N GLU A 122 0.03 -11.15 -16.16
CA GLU A 122 -1.40 -10.90 -16.10
C GLU A 122 -1.98 -10.55 -17.49
N ILE A 123 -3.27 -10.84 -17.66
CA ILE A 123 -4.01 -10.55 -18.92
C ILE A 123 -4.31 -9.06 -19.11
N PHE A 124 -4.20 -8.25 -18.08
CA PHE A 124 -4.36 -6.80 -18.15
C PHE A 124 -3.00 -6.10 -18.17
N PRO A 125 -2.88 -4.90 -18.76
CA PRO A 125 -1.59 -4.23 -18.89
C PRO A 125 -1.06 -3.72 -17.56
N CYS A 126 0.28 -3.78 -17.39
CA CYS A 126 1.00 -3.03 -16.35
C CYS A 126 1.40 -1.66 -16.92
N GLU A 127 0.67 -0.62 -16.56
CA GLU A 127 0.88 0.72 -17.09
C GLU A 127 2.05 1.44 -16.40
N LEU A 128 2.16 1.28 -15.08
CA LEU A 128 3.20 1.91 -14.28
C LEU A 128 3.85 0.87 -13.34
N GLN A 129 5.18 0.84 -13.38
CA GLN A 129 5.98 -0.06 -12.55
C GLN A 129 7.12 0.72 -11.88
N ALA A 130 7.22 0.58 -10.56
CA ALA A 130 8.34 1.07 -9.76
C ALA A 130 9.21 -0.09 -9.27
N ARG A 131 10.52 0.02 -9.38
CA ARG A 131 11.50 -1.02 -8.96
C ARG A 131 12.25 -0.66 -7.69
N SER A 132 12.01 0.52 -7.16
CA SER A 132 12.56 1.01 -5.91
C SER A 132 11.69 2.14 -5.36
N TRP A 133 11.89 2.51 -4.09
CA TRP A 133 11.21 3.66 -3.49
C TRP A 133 11.56 4.99 -4.18
N LYS A 134 12.79 5.15 -4.67
CA LYS A 134 13.18 6.33 -5.45
C LYS A 134 12.46 6.40 -6.78
N ASP A 135 12.41 5.28 -7.48
CA ASP A 135 11.71 5.15 -8.75
C ASP A 135 10.20 5.44 -8.57
N LEU A 136 9.59 4.89 -7.51
CA LEU A 136 8.21 5.22 -7.14
C LEU A 136 8.01 6.73 -6.96
N TYR A 137 8.89 7.39 -6.23
CA TYR A 137 8.80 8.84 -6.00
C TYR A 137 8.91 9.65 -7.30
N GLU A 138 9.79 9.24 -8.21
CA GLU A 138 9.96 9.86 -9.54
C GLU A 138 8.71 9.68 -10.41
N ILE A 139 8.13 8.47 -10.41
CA ILE A 139 6.88 8.17 -11.14
C ILE A 139 5.74 9.02 -10.60
N LEU A 140 5.58 9.13 -9.29
CA LEU A 140 4.54 9.94 -8.67
C LEU A 140 4.71 11.42 -8.99
N ASN A 141 5.93 11.96 -8.93
CA ASN A 141 6.18 13.36 -9.29
C ASN A 141 5.90 13.65 -10.76
N LYS A 142 6.25 12.73 -11.66
CA LYS A 142 6.11 12.94 -13.10
C LYS A 142 4.67 12.83 -13.59
N ASN A 143 3.91 11.86 -13.05
CA ASN A 143 2.60 11.51 -13.62
C ASN A 143 1.42 12.08 -12.83
N PHE A 144 1.61 12.40 -11.55
CA PHE A 144 0.51 12.78 -10.65
C PHE A 144 0.72 14.13 -9.96
N ILE A 145 1.68 14.91 -10.46
CA ILE A 145 1.97 16.29 -10.06
C ILE A 145 1.94 16.50 -8.55
N LEU A 146 3.03 16.10 -7.90
CA LEU A 146 3.31 16.52 -6.52
C LEU A 146 3.83 17.97 -6.45
N GLU A 147 3.71 18.74 -7.55
CA GLU A 147 4.08 20.13 -7.56
C GLU A 147 3.12 20.93 -6.68
N LYS A 148 3.71 21.73 -5.81
CA LYS A 148 2.96 22.73 -5.04
C LYS A 148 2.11 23.54 -6.02
N LYS A 149 0.80 23.52 -5.86
CA LYS A 149 0.01 24.69 -6.23
C LYS A 149 0.52 25.81 -5.36
N ASN A 150 1.38 26.67 -5.92
CA ASN A 150 1.68 27.95 -5.32
C ASN A 150 0.34 28.72 -5.28
N VAL A 151 -0.23 28.84 -4.10
CA VAL A 151 -1.25 29.82 -3.76
C VAL A 151 -0.54 30.99 -3.17
#